data_2e1ff05ed8d97254380a6b20a305ebad
#
_entry.id   2e1ff05ed8d97254380a6b20a305ebad
#
_cell.length_a   1.000
_cell.length_b   1.000
_cell.length_c   1.000
_cell.angle_alpha   90.00
_cell.angle_beta   90.00
_cell.angle_gamma   90.00
#
_symmetry.space_group_name_H-M   'P 1'
#
loop_
_entity.id
_entity.type
_entity.pdbx_description
1 polymer ?
#
loop_
_entity_poly.entity_id
_entity_poly.type
_entity_poly.pdbx_seq_one_letter_code
_entity_poly.pdbx_strand_id
1 'polypeptide(L)'
;TTAQAVYVDINPDTVLTGTPFAENLVIELNGTVLFDFLFGALSGTYYADWCECFQFEQIVNLSGTESKVVYTNYQFTSDQYLVSALEPGVIINADLNFQDNDTKMAYKVIPDWPFYYAFEGGAWLPETIDKYIGIRFTDSLDCMHYGWIRCSVEDNGTKLTVKDYAYETKCDVGIVAGDTIGDTTVPINEINSLDAVVYNFNKVLNIKTDTYDNCTCIINSIQGQQLLQSELSENLTQIDMTTFPAGIYIVRLVHQNSVFVKEVTIH
;
A
#
# COMPACT_ATOMS: atom_id res chain seq x y z
N THR A 1 5.77 -24.10 -0.22
CA THR A 1 4.61 -23.57 0.50
C THR A 1 4.27 -22.24 -0.13
N THR A 2 3.12 -22.16 -0.79
CA THR A 2 2.58 -20.94 -1.35
C THR A 2 2.29 -19.94 -0.23
N ALA A 3 2.61 -18.66 -0.42
CA ALA A 3 2.11 -17.56 0.40
C ALA A 3 0.58 -17.64 0.41
N GLN A 4 -0.03 -17.39 1.52
CA GLN A 4 -1.48 -17.45 1.63
C GLN A 4 -1.91 -16.37 2.62
N ALA A 5 -2.66 -15.38 2.15
CA ALA A 5 -3.33 -14.46 3.05
C ALA A 5 -4.47 -15.18 3.75
N VAL A 6 -4.68 -14.81 4.99
CA VAL A 6 -5.95 -15.09 5.70
C VAL A 6 -6.84 -13.88 5.43
N TYR A 7 -7.98 -14.13 4.81
CA TYR A 7 -9.02 -13.13 4.56
C TYR A 7 -10.26 -13.43 5.41
N VAL A 8 -10.81 -12.39 6.01
CA VAL A 8 -12.03 -12.49 6.84
C VAL A 8 -13.01 -11.39 6.41
N ASP A 9 -14.16 -11.83 5.91
CA ASP A 9 -15.32 -11.00 5.63
C ASP A 9 -16.14 -10.81 6.91
N ILE A 10 -16.39 -9.57 7.30
CA ILE A 10 -17.22 -9.24 8.46
C ILE A 10 -18.67 -9.14 7.97
N ASN A 11 -19.44 -10.21 8.12
CA ASN A 11 -20.80 -10.28 7.58
C ASN A 11 -21.85 -10.50 8.69
N PRO A 12 -22.77 -9.53 8.93
CA PRO A 12 -22.85 -8.23 8.26
C PRO A 12 -21.71 -7.28 8.64
N ASP A 13 -21.42 -6.28 7.80
CA ASP A 13 -20.48 -5.21 8.09
C ASP A 13 -20.75 -4.62 9.49
N THR A 14 -19.69 -4.38 10.25
CA THR A 14 -19.83 -3.76 11.58
C THR A 14 -19.88 -2.24 11.43
N VAL A 15 -20.97 -1.65 11.90
CA VAL A 15 -21.19 -0.21 11.89
C VAL A 15 -21.05 0.35 13.30
N LEU A 16 -20.15 1.31 13.48
CA LEU A 16 -19.93 2.03 14.73
C LEU A 16 -20.37 3.49 14.54
N THR A 17 -21.23 4.00 15.42
CA THR A 17 -21.76 5.36 15.35
C THR A 17 -21.26 6.25 16.50
N GLY A 18 -20.73 5.65 17.55
CA GLY A 18 -20.14 6.34 18.68
C GLY A 18 -21.09 7.24 19.47
N THR A 19 -22.39 7.14 19.27
CA THR A 19 -23.40 7.96 19.96
C THR A 19 -24.46 7.07 20.61
N PRO A 20 -24.83 7.30 21.86
CA PRO A 20 -24.34 8.29 22.85
C PRO A 20 -23.07 7.87 23.60
N PHE A 21 -22.58 6.65 23.38
CA PHE A 21 -21.38 6.11 24.03
C PHE A 21 -20.40 5.59 22.98
N ALA A 22 -19.10 5.54 23.34
CA ALA A 22 -18.10 4.90 22.50
C ALA A 22 -18.47 3.43 22.27
N GLU A 23 -18.35 2.99 21.02
CA GLU A 23 -18.51 1.61 20.59
C GLU A 23 -17.14 1.05 20.27
N ASN A 24 -16.92 -0.24 20.52
CA ASN A 24 -15.66 -0.89 20.15
C ASN A 24 -15.90 -2.10 19.25
N LEU A 25 -14.96 -2.33 18.37
CA LEU A 25 -14.82 -3.54 17.58
C LEU A 25 -13.45 -4.14 17.85
N VAL A 26 -13.43 -5.37 18.31
CA VAL A 26 -12.19 -6.11 18.55
C VAL A 26 -11.95 -7.07 17.40
N ILE A 27 -10.76 -6.98 16.78
CA ILE A 27 -10.29 -7.96 15.80
C ILE A 27 -9.29 -8.88 16.50
N GLU A 28 -9.62 -10.15 16.57
CA GLU A 28 -8.80 -11.18 17.18
C GLU A 28 -8.22 -12.13 16.13
N LEU A 29 -6.96 -12.48 16.31
CA LEU A 29 -6.31 -13.55 15.56
C LEU A 29 -5.80 -14.62 16.53
N ASN A 30 -6.25 -15.87 16.34
CA ASN A 30 -5.87 -17.02 17.19
C ASN A 30 -6.08 -16.77 18.70
N GLY A 31 -7.14 -16.03 19.07
CA GLY A 31 -7.44 -15.70 20.46
C GLY A 31 -6.56 -14.60 21.07
N THR A 32 -5.76 -13.94 20.27
CA THR A 32 -5.01 -12.73 20.65
C THR A 32 -5.69 -11.51 20.06
N VAL A 33 -6.04 -10.54 20.89
CA VAL A 33 -6.57 -9.24 20.44
C VAL A 33 -5.46 -8.52 19.68
N LEU A 34 -5.66 -8.29 18.39
CA LEU A 34 -4.73 -7.55 17.55
C LEU A 34 -5.08 -6.07 17.50
N PHE A 35 -6.36 -5.78 17.33
CA PHE A 35 -6.84 -4.42 17.17
C PHE A 35 -8.14 -4.23 17.92
N ASP A 36 -8.21 -3.18 18.69
CA ASP A 36 -9.41 -2.67 19.33
C ASP A 36 -9.72 -1.31 18.71
N PHE A 37 -10.80 -1.25 17.92
CA PHE A 37 -11.32 0.00 17.40
C PHE A 37 -12.25 0.59 18.44
N LEU A 38 -11.79 1.60 19.14
CA LEU A 38 -12.66 2.42 19.96
C LEU A 38 -13.16 3.59 19.11
N PHE A 39 -14.40 3.49 18.65
CA PHE A 39 -15.04 4.54 17.89
C PHE A 39 -16.02 5.30 18.79
N GLY A 40 -15.80 6.56 18.93
CA GLY A 40 -16.68 7.43 19.70
C GLY A 40 -16.43 8.89 19.40
N ALA A 41 -17.50 9.69 19.43
CA ALA A 41 -17.38 11.11 19.59
C ALA A 41 -16.93 11.36 21.04
N LEU A 42 -15.64 11.27 21.30
CA LEU A 42 -15.10 11.72 22.57
C LEU A 42 -15.18 13.24 22.58
N SER A 43 -16.24 13.80 23.15
CA SER A 43 -16.26 15.20 23.52
C SER A 43 -15.30 15.40 24.68
N GLY A 44 -14.04 15.66 24.36
CA GLY A 44 -13.06 16.10 25.34
C GLY A 44 -13.02 17.63 25.35
N THR A 45 -13.07 18.24 26.52
CA THR A 45 -12.80 19.67 26.63
C THR A 45 -11.28 19.83 26.61
N TYR A 46 -10.76 20.40 25.55
CA TYR A 46 -9.37 20.79 25.48
C TYR A 46 -9.23 22.20 26.04
N TYR A 47 -8.52 22.33 27.16
CA TYR A 47 -8.13 23.59 27.73
C TYR A 47 -6.78 24.02 27.11
N ALA A 48 -6.81 24.88 26.11
CA ALA A 48 -5.66 25.72 25.84
C ALA A 48 -5.76 26.97 26.76
N ASP A 49 -4.65 27.60 27.11
CA ASP A 49 -4.60 28.79 27.98
C ASP A 49 -5.51 29.95 27.52
N TRP A 50 -6.18 29.81 26.37
CA TRP A 50 -6.97 30.84 25.69
C TRP A 50 -8.30 30.35 25.08
N CYS A 51 -8.63 29.06 25.11
CA CYS A 51 -9.95 28.56 24.67
C CYS A 51 -10.40 27.28 25.38
N GLU A 52 -11.71 27.15 25.62
CA GLU A 52 -12.40 25.89 25.83
C GLU A 52 -12.83 25.37 24.44
N CYS A 53 -12.23 24.30 23.95
CA CYS A 53 -12.53 23.75 22.63
C CYS A 53 -13.07 22.33 22.76
N PHE A 54 -14.17 22.03 22.06
CA PHE A 54 -14.66 20.67 21.97
C PHE A 54 -13.90 19.94 20.86
N GLN A 55 -13.35 18.80 21.19
CA GLN A 55 -12.62 17.94 20.28
C GLN A 55 -13.44 16.69 20.02
N PHE A 56 -13.79 16.42 18.75
CA PHE A 56 -14.31 15.14 18.32
C PHE A 56 -13.12 14.32 17.82
N GLU A 57 -12.87 13.20 18.45
CA GLU A 57 -11.78 12.30 18.06
C GLU A 57 -12.35 10.96 17.63
N GLN A 58 -11.90 10.49 16.49
CA GLN A 58 -12.09 9.11 16.07
C GLN A 58 -10.79 8.39 16.38
N ILE A 59 -10.84 7.50 17.36
CA ILE A 59 -9.65 6.82 17.86
C ILE A 59 -9.68 5.37 17.38
N VAL A 60 -8.61 4.95 16.74
CA VAL A 60 -8.27 3.54 16.60
C VAL A 60 -7.30 3.24 17.74
N ASN A 61 -7.78 2.62 18.80
CA ASN A 61 -6.92 2.12 19.84
C ASN A 61 -6.39 0.75 19.45
N LEU A 62 -5.09 0.62 19.42
CA LEU A 62 -4.41 -0.64 19.26
C LEU A 62 -4.11 -1.21 20.63
N SER A 63 -4.88 -2.20 21.05
CA SER A 63 -4.55 -2.97 22.24
C SER A 63 -3.75 -4.21 21.82
N GLY A 64 -2.51 -4.24 22.22
CA GLY A 64 -1.58 -5.34 21.94
C GLY A 64 -0.16 -4.80 21.89
N THR A 65 0.79 -5.50 22.46
CA THR A 65 2.15 -5.00 22.67
C THR A 65 2.95 -4.82 21.39
N GLU A 66 2.50 -5.40 20.27
CA GLU A 66 3.28 -5.46 19.04
C GLU A 66 2.50 -5.08 17.76
N SER A 67 1.28 -4.54 17.91
CA SER A 67 0.47 -4.16 16.75
C SER A 67 0.61 -2.68 16.42
N LYS A 68 0.77 -2.36 15.12
CA LYS A 68 0.99 -1.00 14.62
C LYS A 68 0.17 -0.73 13.37
N VAL A 69 -0.14 0.55 13.11
CA VAL A 69 -0.82 1.00 11.89
C VAL A 69 0.05 1.90 11.05
N VAL A 70 -0.18 1.90 9.75
CA VAL A 70 0.44 2.86 8.83
C VAL A 70 -0.09 4.26 9.13
N TYR A 71 0.82 5.21 9.28
CA TYR A 71 0.48 6.59 9.61
C TYR A 71 1.07 7.61 8.64
N THR A 72 0.43 8.77 8.63
CA THR A 72 0.95 9.99 8.01
C THR A 72 1.23 11.00 9.11
N ASN A 73 2.41 11.62 9.06
CA ASN A 73 2.76 12.69 10.00
C ASN A 73 1.97 13.95 9.66
N TYR A 74 1.20 14.45 10.62
CA TYR A 74 0.41 15.67 10.45
C TYR A 74 0.89 16.75 11.41
N GLN A 75 1.40 17.84 10.85
CA GLN A 75 1.92 18.98 11.63
C GLN A 75 0.82 20.01 11.83
N PHE A 76 0.18 20.04 12.97
CA PHE A 76 -0.73 21.13 13.32
C PHE A 76 -0.28 21.95 14.53
N THR A 77 -0.01 21.34 15.68
CA THR A 77 0.48 22.02 16.90
C THR A 77 1.43 21.16 17.72
N SER A 78 1.47 19.88 17.47
CA SER A 78 2.38 18.87 18.02
C SER A 78 2.46 17.74 17.00
N ASP A 79 3.51 16.94 17.04
CA ASP A 79 3.66 15.77 16.18
C ASP A 79 2.51 14.79 16.46
N GLN A 80 1.45 14.91 15.66
CA GLN A 80 0.31 14.00 15.70
C GLN A 80 0.43 13.00 14.55
N TYR A 81 0.36 11.74 14.89
CA TYR A 81 0.35 10.63 13.94
C TYR A 81 -1.10 10.27 13.63
N LEU A 82 -1.50 10.42 12.36
CA LEU A 82 -2.83 10.07 11.90
C LEU A 82 -2.79 8.81 11.04
N VAL A 83 -3.75 7.92 11.23
CA VAL A 83 -3.90 6.71 10.42
C VAL A 83 -4.05 7.08 8.96
N SER A 84 -3.23 6.50 8.10
CA SER A 84 -3.32 6.71 6.66
C SER A 84 -4.54 5.99 6.08
N ALA A 85 -5.25 6.65 5.17
CA ALA A 85 -6.28 6.04 4.34
C ALA A 85 -5.61 5.55 3.04
N LEU A 86 -5.25 4.28 2.98
CA LEU A 86 -4.55 3.72 1.84
C LEU A 86 -5.49 3.42 0.69
N GLU A 87 -5.03 3.66 -0.54
CA GLU A 87 -5.73 3.25 -1.75
C GLU A 87 -5.63 1.72 -1.97
N PRO A 88 -6.60 1.11 -2.68
CA PRO A 88 -6.43 -0.27 -3.13
C PRO A 88 -5.19 -0.39 -4.00
N GLY A 89 -4.47 -1.50 -3.87
CA GLY A 89 -3.23 -1.76 -4.62
C GLY A 89 -1.95 -1.23 -3.97
N VAL A 90 -2.01 -0.50 -2.86
CA VAL A 90 -0.82 -0.09 -2.10
C VAL A 90 -0.18 -1.30 -1.45
N ILE A 91 1.14 -1.44 -1.58
CA ILE A 91 1.92 -2.51 -0.92
C ILE A 91 2.18 -2.11 0.52
N ILE A 92 1.76 -2.96 1.46
CA ILE A 92 1.97 -2.78 2.89
C ILE A 92 3.11 -3.70 3.31
N ASN A 93 4.25 -3.13 3.61
CA ASN A 93 5.50 -3.82 3.94
C ASN A 93 6.36 -2.97 4.89
N ALA A 94 7.61 -3.39 5.13
CA ALA A 94 8.55 -2.71 6.00
C ALA A 94 8.91 -1.27 5.60
N ASP A 95 8.68 -0.89 4.34
CA ASP A 95 9.04 0.44 3.81
C ASP A 95 8.05 1.53 4.26
N LEU A 96 6.86 1.13 4.74
CA LEU A 96 5.90 2.08 5.27
C LEU A 96 6.21 2.47 6.71
N ASN A 97 5.77 3.67 7.10
CA ASN A 97 5.89 4.15 8.46
C ASN A 97 4.75 3.61 9.33
N PHE A 98 5.10 2.96 10.43
CA PHE A 98 4.15 2.37 11.37
C PHE A 98 4.27 2.99 12.76
N GLN A 99 3.11 3.27 13.38
CA GLN A 99 3.00 3.80 14.73
C GLN A 99 2.18 2.85 15.61
N ASP A 100 2.62 2.69 16.84
CA ASP A 100 1.88 2.03 17.92
C ASP A 100 1.05 3.02 18.73
N ASN A 101 0.02 2.52 19.39
CA ASN A 101 -0.82 3.18 20.40
C ASN A 101 -1.36 4.59 20.09
N ASP A 102 -2.63 4.79 20.42
CA ASP A 102 -3.35 6.08 20.39
C ASP A 102 -3.31 6.83 19.05
N THR A 103 -3.22 6.09 17.94
CA THR A 103 -3.22 6.68 16.61
C THR A 103 -4.67 7.00 16.19
N LYS A 104 -4.92 8.25 15.85
CA LYS A 104 -6.24 8.76 15.45
C LYS A 104 -6.45 8.62 13.95
N MET A 105 -7.66 8.26 13.52
CA MET A 105 -8.00 8.29 12.08
C MET A 105 -8.17 9.72 11.59
N ALA A 106 -8.87 10.52 12.38
CA ALA A 106 -9.14 11.93 12.07
C ALA A 106 -9.44 12.70 13.35
N TYR A 107 -9.40 14.02 13.26
CA TYR A 107 -9.85 14.88 14.35
C TYR A 107 -10.63 16.05 13.78
N LYS A 108 -11.60 16.54 14.57
CA LYS A 108 -12.33 17.76 14.33
C LYS A 108 -12.46 18.53 15.64
N VAL A 109 -12.04 19.78 15.64
CA VAL A 109 -12.16 20.68 16.76
C VAL A 109 -13.21 21.73 16.42
N ILE A 110 -14.25 21.82 17.22
CA ILE A 110 -15.28 22.85 17.10
C ILE A 110 -15.05 23.81 18.26
N PRO A 111 -14.54 25.01 18.02
CA PRO A 111 -14.31 25.97 19.09
C PRO A 111 -15.63 26.50 19.63
N ASP A 112 -15.70 26.69 20.94
CA ASP A 112 -16.81 27.39 21.58
C ASP A 112 -16.67 28.92 21.42
N TRP A 113 -17.84 29.63 21.47
CA TRP A 113 -17.88 31.09 21.26
C TRP A 113 -16.92 31.81 22.26
N PRO A 114 -16.08 32.78 21.86
CA PRO A 114 -16.13 33.61 20.64
C PRO A 114 -15.13 33.25 19.53
N PHE A 115 -14.52 32.06 19.52
CA PHE A 115 -13.48 31.66 18.56
C PHE A 115 -14.09 30.95 17.34
N TYR A 116 -13.88 31.51 16.14
CA TYR A 116 -14.57 31.11 14.91
C TYR A 116 -13.82 30.10 14.04
N TYR A 117 -12.75 29.50 14.53
CA TYR A 117 -11.95 28.61 13.69
C TYR A 117 -12.18 27.16 14.09
N ALA A 118 -12.95 26.43 13.28
CA ALA A 118 -12.99 24.97 13.31
C ALA A 118 -11.73 24.42 12.64
N PHE A 119 -11.14 23.41 13.23
CA PHE A 119 -10.00 22.70 12.67
C PHE A 119 -10.37 21.25 12.47
N GLU A 120 -10.05 20.71 11.29
CA GLU A 120 -10.23 19.31 11.01
C GLU A 120 -8.99 18.76 10.28
N GLY A 121 -8.68 17.50 10.46
CA GLY A 121 -7.54 16.85 9.82
C GLY A 121 -7.66 15.35 9.82
N GLY A 122 -6.91 14.76 8.90
CA GLY A 122 -6.88 13.33 8.66
C GLY A 122 -7.41 12.96 7.27
N ALA A 123 -6.87 11.89 6.71
CA ALA A 123 -7.22 11.42 5.37
C ALA A 123 -8.62 10.75 5.31
N TRP A 124 -9.28 10.62 6.45
CA TRP A 124 -10.58 9.95 6.59
C TRP A 124 -11.77 10.92 6.57
N LEU A 125 -11.52 12.23 6.60
CA LEU A 125 -12.56 13.25 6.57
C LEU A 125 -12.61 13.99 5.21
N PRO A 126 -13.77 14.55 4.85
CA PRO A 126 -15.08 14.50 5.55
C PRO A 126 -15.79 13.16 5.38
N GLU A 127 -15.47 12.43 4.32
CA GLU A 127 -16.03 11.13 3.99
C GLU A 127 -14.98 10.31 3.20
N THR A 128 -14.88 9.03 3.51
CA THR A 128 -13.90 8.14 2.89
C THR A 128 -14.51 6.75 2.74
N ILE A 129 -14.65 6.28 1.51
CA ILE A 129 -15.32 5.03 1.17
C ILE A 129 -14.30 4.00 0.69
N ASP A 130 -14.37 2.78 1.27
CA ASP A 130 -13.59 1.62 0.84
C ASP A 130 -12.08 1.86 0.80
N LYS A 131 -11.54 2.49 1.85
CA LYS A 131 -10.10 2.65 2.02
C LYS A 131 -9.56 1.65 3.05
N TYR A 132 -8.24 1.54 3.08
CA TYR A 132 -7.55 0.52 3.83
C TYR A 132 -6.68 1.14 4.93
N ILE A 133 -6.79 0.58 6.13
CA ILE A 133 -5.82 0.79 7.21
C ILE A 133 -4.74 -0.27 7.02
N GLY A 134 -3.51 0.13 6.76
CA GLY A 134 -2.37 -0.79 6.76
C GLY A 134 -1.98 -1.13 8.19
N ILE A 135 -1.77 -2.41 8.45
CA ILE A 135 -1.44 -2.95 9.77
C ILE A 135 -0.19 -3.82 9.71
N ARG A 136 0.52 -3.88 10.84
CA ARG A 136 1.52 -4.92 11.10
C ARG A 136 1.40 -5.40 12.54
N PHE A 137 1.74 -6.65 12.79
CA PHE A 137 1.73 -7.25 14.12
C PHE A 137 2.73 -8.41 14.19
N THR A 138 3.15 -8.75 15.40
CA THR A 138 4.02 -9.89 15.68
C THR A 138 3.22 -10.99 16.33
N ASP A 139 3.38 -12.22 15.87
CA ASP A 139 2.75 -13.39 16.45
C ASP A 139 3.55 -13.94 17.65
N SER A 140 3.05 -15.01 18.27
CA SER A 140 3.68 -15.65 19.43
C SER A 140 5.03 -16.33 19.12
N LEU A 141 5.41 -16.43 17.84
CA LEU A 141 6.68 -16.98 17.38
C LEU A 141 7.68 -15.91 16.94
N ASP A 142 7.41 -14.65 17.30
CA ASP A 142 8.22 -13.49 16.90
C ASP A 142 8.21 -13.23 15.37
N CYS A 143 7.16 -13.67 14.69
CA CYS A 143 6.98 -13.52 13.26
C CYS A 143 6.21 -12.23 12.97
N MET A 144 6.79 -11.32 12.18
CA MET A 144 6.15 -10.09 11.74
C MET A 144 5.23 -10.36 10.56
N HIS A 145 3.97 -9.95 10.68
CA HIS A 145 2.95 -10.03 9.64
C HIS A 145 2.48 -8.65 9.23
N TYR A 146 2.15 -8.51 7.94
CA TYR A 146 1.51 -7.32 7.38
C TYR A 146 0.10 -7.64 6.96
N GLY A 147 -0.80 -6.67 7.11
CA GLY A 147 -2.21 -6.84 6.77
C GLY A 147 -2.88 -5.52 6.45
N TRP A 148 -4.15 -5.61 6.15
CA TRP A 148 -5.01 -4.46 5.94
C TRP A 148 -6.41 -4.69 6.53
N ILE A 149 -7.08 -3.58 6.87
CA ILE A 149 -8.46 -3.56 7.31
C ILE A 149 -9.20 -2.56 6.41
N ARG A 150 -10.26 -3.01 5.71
CA ARG A 150 -11.06 -2.14 4.87
C ARG A 150 -12.22 -1.54 5.66
N CYS A 151 -12.34 -0.22 5.56
CA CYS A 151 -13.41 0.49 6.22
C CYS A 151 -13.86 1.71 5.41
N SER A 152 -15.00 2.26 5.82
CA SER A 152 -15.56 3.51 5.33
C SER A 152 -15.86 4.42 6.51
N VAL A 153 -15.58 5.72 6.33
CA VAL A 153 -15.99 6.79 7.26
C VAL A 153 -17.00 7.63 6.55
N GLU A 154 -18.16 7.80 7.16
CA GLU A 154 -19.32 8.46 6.58
C GLU A 154 -19.88 9.51 7.56
N ASP A 155 -20.88 10.27 7.10
CA ASP A 155 -21.60 11.25 7.90
C ASP A 155 -20.66 12.27 8.60
N ASN A 156 -19.66 12.77 7.84
CA ASN A 156 -18.70 13.74 8.32
C ASN A 156 -17.92 13.24 9.57
N GLY A 157 -17.57 11.96 9.56
CA GLY A 157 -16.77 11.32 10.59
C GLY A 157 -17.55 10.73 11.76
N THR A 158 -18.87 10.72 11.73
CA THR A 158 -19.69 10.19 12.83
C THR A 158 -20.11 8.74 12.67
N LYS A 159 -19.76 8.12 11.53
CA LYS A 159 -20.06 6.71 11.24
C LYS A 159 -18.83 6.03 10.66
N LEU A 160 -18.41 4.94 11.29
CA LEU A 160 -17.36 4.05 10.80
C LEU A 160 -17.97 2.69 10.46
N THR A 161 -17.77 2.23 9.25
CA THR A 161 -18.15 0.89 8.80
C THR A 161 -16.90 0.07 8.58
N VAL A 162 -16.71 -1.02 9.32
CA VAL A 162 -15.60 -1.99 9.14
C VAL A 162 -16.15 -3.19 8.39
N LYS A 163 -15.53 -3.55 7.27
CA LYS A 163 -16.08 -4.50 6.29
C LYS A 163 -15.36 -5.84 6.30
N ASP A 164 -14.05 -5.81 6.18
CA ASP A 164 -13.22 -7.00 6.10
C ASP A 164 -11.76 -6.67 6.43
N TYR A 165 -10.97 -7.72 6.57
CA TYR A 165 -9.52 -7.58 6.74
C TYR A 165 -8.79 -8.81 6.18
N ALA A 166 -7.51 -8.62 5.88
CA ALA A 166 -6.61 -9.72 5.56
C ALA A 166 -5.19 -9.47 6.05
N TYR A 167 -4.43 -10.54 6.21
CA TYR A 167 -3.02 -10.48 6.53
C TYR A 167 -2.24 -11.62 5.87
N GLU A 168 -0.96 -11.38 5.58
CA GLU A 168 -0.04 -12.37 5.04
C GLU A 168 0.45 -13.31 6.16
N THR A 169 0.43 -14.62 5.91
CA THR A 169 0.82 -15.64 6.90
C THR A 169 2.32 -15.89 6.96
N LYS A 170 3.07 -15.47 5.95
CA LYS A 170 4.53 -15.56 5.96
C LYS A 170 5.14 -14.39 6.70
N CYS A 171 6.20 -14.69 7.47
CA CYS A 171 6.98 -13.68 8.16
C CYS A 171 7.62 -12.70 7.19
N ASP A 172 7.56 -11.41 7.53
CA ASP A 172 8.23 -10.32 6.82
C ASP A 172 7.85 -10.17 5.34
N VAL A 173 6.74 -10.78 4.93
CA VAL A 173 6.20 -10.65 3.57
C VAL A 173 5.08 -9.63 3.56
N GLY A 174 5.21 -8.62 2.68
CA GLY A 174 4.19 -7.59 2.49
C GLY A 174 2.90 -8.14 1.86
N ILE A 175 1.81 -7.39 2.00
CA ILE A 175 0.52 -7.67 1.38
C ILE A 175 0.05 -6.45 0.59
N VAL A 176 -0.73 -6.65 -0.47
CA VAL A 176 -1.35 -5.56 -1.23
C VAL A 176 -2.70 -5.21 -0.59
N ALA A 177 -2.98 -3.93 -0.39
CA ALA A 177 -4.26 -3.46 0.11
C ALA A 177 -5.41 -3.92 -0.82
N GLY A 178 -6.34 -4.73 -0.28
CA GLY A 178 -7.43 -5.33 -1.01
C GLY A 178 -7.13 -6.74 -1.57
N ASP A 179 -5.93 -7.26 -1.42
CA ASP A 179 -5.63 -8.65 -1.76
C ASP A 179 -6.24 -9.61 -0.71
N THR A 180 -7.05 -10.53 -1.19
CA THR A 180 -7.78 -11.53 -0.36
C THR A 180 -7.24 -12.95 -0.52
N ILE A 181 -6.32 -13.16 -1.44
CA ILE A 181 -5.84 -14.49 -1.82
C ILE A 181 -4.47 -14.76 -1.20
N GLY A 182 -3.76 -13.70 -0.84
CA GLY A 182 -2.34 -13.75 -0.49
C GLY A 182 -1.48 -13.88 -1.73
N ASP A 183 -0.35 -13.23 -1.65
CA ASP A 183 0.50 -13.16 -2.80
C ASP A 183 1.02 -14.55 -3.19
N THR A 184 0.51 -15.05 -4.31
CA THR A 184 1.24 -16.01 -5.10
C THR A 184 2.32 -15.29 -5.91
N THR A 185 2.44 -13.99 -5.76
CA THR A 185 3.49 -13.26 -6.42
C THR A 185 4.81 -13.58 -5.72
N VAL A 186 5.66 -14.24 -6.43
CA VAL A 186 7.09 -13.99 -6.37
C VAL A 186 7.27 -12.51 -6.03
N PRO A 187 8.05 -12.14 -5.00
CA PRO A 187 8.34 -10.73 -4.78
C PRO A 187 8.71 -10.15 -6.14
N ILE A 188 7.93 -9.21 -6.63
CA ILE A 188 8.41 -8.33 -7.68
C ILE A 188 9.49 -7.54 -6.93
N ASN A 189 10.70 -8.11 -6.90
CA ASN A 189 11.87 -7.27 -6.71
C ASN A 189 11.62 -6.12 -7.64
N GLU A 190 11.63 -4.90 -7.12
CA GLU A 190 11.54 -3.72 -7.97
C GLU A 190 12.37 -4.04 -9.20
N ILE A 191 11.73 -4.15 -10.35
CA ILE A 191 12.44 -4.35 -11.59
C ILE A 191 13.13 -3.02 -11.75
N ASN A 192 14.36 -2.93 -11.24
CA ASN A 192 15.19 -1.76 -11.46
C ASN A 192 15.19 -1.58 -12.97
N SER A 193 14.64 -0.46 -13.42
CA SER A 193 14.55 -0.18 -14.84
C SER A 193 15.97 -0.11 -15.37
N LEU A 194 16.35 -1.06 -16.20
CA LEU A 194 17.60 -1.01 -16.92
C LEU A 194 17.56 0.20 -17.86
N ASP A 195 18.50 1.08 -17.74
CA ASP A 195 18.60 2.23 -18.65
C ASP A 195 19.17 1.77 -20.00
N ALA A 196 18.32 1.83 -21.03
CA ALA A 196 18.70 1.40 -22.37
C ALA A 196 17.96 2.18 -23.46
N VAL A 197 18.61 2.37 -24.58
CA VAL A 197 18.02 2.91 -25.81
C VAL A 197 18.01 1.82 -26.87
N VAL A 198 16.83 1.44 -27.31
CA VAL A 198 16.65 0.41 -28.36
C VAL A 198 15.88 1.02 -29.53
N TYR A 199 16.40 0.89 -30.74
CA TYR A 199 15.75 1.36 -31.95
C TYR A 199 16.15 0.51 -33.16
N ASN A 200 15.25 0.44 -34.15
CA ASN A 200 15.52 -0.19 -35.43
C ASN A 200 15.91 0.86 -36.48
N PHE A 201 16.94 0.57 -37.23
CA PHE A 201 17.32 1.34 -38.41
C PHE A 201 17.80 0.40 -39.51
N ASN A 202 17.19 0.47 -40.71
CA ASN A 202 17.52 -0.38 -41.86
C ASN A 202 17.57 -1.88 -41.53
N LYS A 203 16.58 -2.41 -40.79
CA LYS A 203 16.55 -3.80 -40.31
C LYS A 203 17.74 -4.20 -39.44
N VAL A 204 18.40 -3.24 -38.79
CA VAL A 204 19.37 -3.47 -37.75
C VAL A 204 18.79 -2.95 -36.45
N LEU A 205 18.62 -3.83 -35.47
CA LEU A 205 18.24 -3.48 -34.13
C LEU A 205 19.49 -2.98 -33.38
N ASN A 206 19.47 -1.71 -32.98
CA ASN A 206 20.54 -1.08 -32.22
C ASN A 206 20.13 -1.04 -30.74
N ILE A 207 20.99 -1.55 -29.87
CA ILE A 207 20.80 -1.61 -28.42
C ILE A 207 21.98 -0.86 -27.80
N LYS A 208 21.71 0.23 -27.12
CA LYS A 208 22.70 1.00 -26.36
C LYS A 208 22.36 0.95 -24.86
N THR A 209 23.28 0.48 -24.05
CA THR A 209 23.18 0.44 -22.59
C THR A 209 24.58 0.44 -21.99
N ASP A 210 24.74 1.09 -20.83
CA ASP A 210 26.00 1.02 -20.09
C ASP A 210 26.09 -0.26 -19.24
N THR A 211 24.99 -0.99 -19.09
CA THR A 211 24.91 -2.28 -18.36
C THR A 211 24.82 -3.43 -19.35
N TYR A 212 25.90 -3.75 -20.02
CA TYR A 212 25.95 -4.83 -21.03
C TYR A 212 26.54 -6.15 -20.50
N ASP A 213 27.44 -6.12 -19.52
CA ASP A 213 28.02 -7.32 -18.92
C ASP A 213 26.94 -8.20 -18.27
N ASN A 214 26.87 -9.47 -18.68
CA ASN A 214 25.84 -10.42 -18.26
C ASN A 214 24.37 -9.94 -18.56
N CYS A 215 24.20 -9.08 -19.54
CA CYS A 215 22.90 -8.62 -20.00
C CYS A 215 22.44 -9.46 -21.19
N THR A 216 21.28 -10.08 -21.08
CA THR A 216 20.67 -10.91 -22.13
C THR A 216 19.60 -10.11 -22.87
N CYS A 217 19.71 -10.06 -24.22
CA CYS A 217 18.67 -9.58 -25.10
C CYS A 217 17.78 -10.73 -25.55
N ILE A 218 16.47 -10.59 -25.39
CA ILE A 218 15.46 -11.57 -25.83
C ILE A 218 14.48 -10.83 -26.75
N ILE A 219 14.26 -11.39 -27.96
CA ILE A 219 13.30 -10.85 -28.92
C ILE A 219 12.15 -11.83 -29.06
N ASN A 220 10.92 -11.33 -28.82
CA ASN A 220 9.70 -12.11 -28.89
C ASN A 220 8.77 -11.55 -29.97
N SER A 221 7.95 -12.41 -30.56
CA SER A 221 6.77 -12.00 -31.31
C SER A 221 5.72 -11.40 -30.38
N ILE A 222 4.73 -10.71 -30.94
CA ILE A 222 3.58 -10.17 -30.16
C ILE A 222 2.72 -11.28 -29.51
N GLN A 223 2.84 -12.52 -29.97
CA GLN A 223 2.18 -13.69 -29.37
C GLN A 223 2.99 -14.30 -28.23
N GLY A 224 4.16 -13.69 -27.86
CA GLY A 224 5.01 -14.15 -26.78
C GLY A 224 6.01 -15.25 -27.16
N GLN A 225 6.04 -15.71 -28.45
CA GLN A 225 7.02 -16.68 -28.91
C GLN A 225 8.42 -16.06 -28.94
N GLN A 226 9.38 -16.68 -28.25
CA GLN A 226 10.77 -16.28 -28.31
C GLN A 226 11.39 -16.62 -29.67
N LEU A 227 11.94 -15.61 -30.32
CA LEU A 227 12.50 -15.72 -31.68
C LEU A 227 14.04 -15.66 -31.66
N LEU A 228 14.62 -14.90 -30.73
CA LEU A 228 16.06 -14.76 -30.58
C LEU A 228 16.41 -14.52 -29.12
N GLN A 229 17.58 -15.05 -28.70
CA GLN A 229 18.22 -14.73 -27.44
C GLN A 229 19.71 -14.57 -27.71
N SER A 230 20.32 -13.49 -27.19
CA SER A 230 21.73 -13.19 -27.32
C SER A 230 22.22 -12.43 -26.11
N GLU A 231 23.45 -12.66 -25.70
CA GLU A 231 24.13 -11.83 -24.69
C GLU A 231 24.67 -10.56 -25.34
N LEU A 232 24.62 -9.45 -24.62
CA LEU A 232 25.26 -8.20 -25.03
C LEU A 232 26.74 -8.32 -24.71
N SER A 233 27.60 -7.88 -25.64
CA SER A 233 29.07 -7.95 -25.51
C SER A 233 29.72 -6.57 -25.36
N GLU A 234 28.96 -5.51 -25.63
CA GLU A 234 29.45 -4.14 -25.63
C GLU A 234 28.28 -3.15 -25.42
N ASN A 235 28.60 -1.90 -25.08
CA ASN A 235 27.62 -0.86 -24.80
C ASN A 235 26.73 -0.48 -26.01
N LEU A 236 27.14 -0.82 -27.22
CA LEU A 236 26.35 -0.67 -28.44
C LEU A 236 26.34 -2.00 -29.22
N THR A 237 25.32 -2.81 -28.97
CA THR A 237 25.14 -4.08 -29.66
C THR A 237 24.20 -3.92 -30.84
N GLN A 238 24.54 -4.51 -31.98
CA GLN A 238 23.73 -4.51 -33.20
C GLN A 238 23.29 -5.94 -33.55
N ILE A 239 21.98 -6.09 -33.79
CA ILE A 239 21.38 -7.38 -34.17
C ILE A 239 20.76 -7.25 -35.56
N ASP A 240 21.19 -8.12 -36.48
CA ASP A 240 20.64 -8.18 -37.84
C ASP A 240 19.23 -8.79 -37.83
N MET A 241 18.26 -7.99 -38.26
CA MET A 241 16.85 -8.33 -38.33
C MET A 241 16.37 -8.58 -39.81
N THR A 242 17.29 -8.71 -40.76
CA THR A 242 16.92 -8.86 -42.20
C THR A 242 16.13 -10.14 -42.47
N THR A 243 16.35 -11.19 -41.69
CA THR A 243 15.61 -12.46 -41.80
C THR A 243 14.26 -12.45 -41.10
N PHE A 244 13.95 -11.42 -40.34
CA PHE A 244 12.68 -11.29 -39.63
C PHE A 244 11.63 -10.67 -40.54
N PRO A 245 10.41 -11.22 -40.60
CA PRO A 245 9.29 -10.59 -41.31
C PRO A 245 9.02 -9.16 -40.84
N ALA A 246 8.48 -8.32 -41.71
CA ALA A 246 7.97 -7.02 -41.27
C ALA A 246 6.88 -7.20 -40.21
N GLY A 247 6.96 -6.46 -39.14
CA GLY A 247 6.03 -6.62 -38.01
C GLY A 247 6.51 -5.94 -36.71
N ILE A 248 5.74 -6.17 -35.64
CA ILE A 248 6.04 -5.67 -34.29
C ILE A 248 6.69 -6.76 -33.47
N TYR A 249 7.74 -6.42 -32.77
CA TYR A 249 8.53 -7.30 -31.90
C TYR A 249 8.71 -6.69 -30.52
N ILE A 250 8.73 -7.54 -29.49
CA ILE A 250 9.00 -7.13 -28.11
C ILE A 250 10.46 -7.47 -27.80
N VAL A 251 11.26 -6.44 -27.55
CA VAL A 251 12.66 -6.56 -27.13
C VAL A 251 12.74 -6.45 -25.62
N ARG A 252 13.31 -7.45 -24.98
CA ARG A 252 13.58 -7.48 -23.53
C ARG A 252 15.08 -7.56 -23.29
N LEU A 253 15.59 -6.68 -22.47
CA LEU A 253 16.96 -6.79 -21.92
C LEU A 253 16.82 -7.19 -20.46
N VAL A 254 17.57 -8.20 -20.06
CA VAL A 254 17.55 -8.77 -18.71
C VAL A 254 18.97 -8.77 -18.15
N HIS A 255 19.16 -8.08 -17.03
CA HIS A 255 20.42 -8.06 -16.30
C HIS A 255 20.14 -8.24 -14.81
N GLN A 256 20.52 -9.39 -14.22
CA GLN A 256 20.22 -9.73 -12.82
C GLN A 256 18.71 -9.53 -12.50
N ASN A 257 18.38 -8.56 -11.65
CA ASN A 257 17.01 -8.19 -11.25
C ASN A 257 16.46 -7.00 -12.02
N SER A 258 17.13 -6.53 -13.07
CA SER A 258 16.72 -5.38 -13.88
C SER A 258 16.23 -5.83 -15.25
N VAL A 259 15.14 -5.25 -15.72
CA VAL A 259 14.56 -5.54 -17.04
C VAL A 259 14.21 -4.24 -17.75
N PHE A 260 14.55 -4.18 -19.04
CA PHE A 260 14.06 -3.17 -19.97
C PHE A 260 13.17 -3.85 -21.01
N VAL A 261 12.05 -3.25 -21.34
CA VAL A 261 11.14 -3.79 -22.38
C VAL A 261 10.79 -2.68 -23.36
N LYS A 262 10.88 -2.99 -24.64
CA LYS A 262 10.50 -2.06 -25.70
C LYS A 262 9.85 -2.77 -26.88
N GLU A 263 8.81 -2.16 -27.42
CA GLU A 263 8.23 -2.52 -28.70
C GLU A 263 9.04 -1.88 -29.83
N VAL A 264 9.35 -2.68 -30.86
CA VAL A 264 10.12 -2.26 -32.03
C VAL A 264 9.42 -2.73 -33.29
N THR A 265 9.27 -1.84 -34.27
CA THR A 265 8.70 -2.17 -35.59
C THR A 265 9.82 -2.43 -36.59
N ILE A 266 9.74 -3.55 -37.32
CA ILE A 266 10.59 -3.89 -38.47
C ILE A 266 9.77 -3.70 -39.75
N HIS A 267 10.32 -2.96 -40.71
CA HIS A 267 9.68 -2.65 -41.98
C HIS A 267 10.24 -3.45 -43.15
#